data_624518f06f0765ad7b9c5f4e2b6ed185
#
_entry.id   624518f06f0765ad7b9c5f4e2b6ed185
#
_cell.length_a   1.000
_cell.length_b   1.000
_cell.length_c   1.000
_cell.angle_alpha   90.00
_cell.angle_beta   90.00
_cell.angle_gamma   90.00
#
_symmetry.space_group_name_H-M   'P 1'
#
loop_
_entity.id
_entity.type
_entity.pdbx_description
1 polymer ?
#
loop_
_entity_poly.entity_id
_entity_poly.type
_entity_poly.pdbx_seq_one_letter_code
_entity_poly.pdbx_strand_id
1 'polypeptide(L)'
;VVCVHCSTLEEAFVANLVVLKHNPVAIELMDSTILELSKRNISQNKNRFFVQGDPAAILIIELAENTREEVDKKANEIEADLRAHNYGTHYPRVYGKDISRVWSLRKAWLGLLSGMPGSAKPVSVIEDTAVAPQRLPAYIADMKKMLDGYGLSCVYHAHISTGELHLRPVLNLKEEKDRKLFRTVCL
;
A
#
# COMPACT_ATOMS: atom_id res chain seq x y z
N VAL A 1 -1.48 6.64 14.64
CA VAL A 1 -1.17 5.86 13.42
C VAL A 1 0.19 5.22 13.56
N VAL A 2 0.31 3.95 13.18
CA VAL A 2 1.58 3.21 13.06
C VAL A 2 1.86 2.97 11.58
N CYS A 3 3.09 3.26 11.12
CA CYS A 3 3.48 3.10 9.72
C CYS A 3 4.52 1.98 9.61
N VAL A 4 4.08 0.76 9.31
CA VAL A 4 4.96 -0.41 9.21
C VAL A 4 5.62 -0.48 7.85
N HIS A 5 6.96 -0.50 7.82
CA HIS A 5 7.75 -0.60 6.60
C HIS A 5 8.04 -2.05 6.28
N CYS A 6 7.63 -2.52 5.12
CA CYS A 6 7.80 -3.89 4.66
C CYS A 6 8.91 -3.99 3.61
N SER A 7 9.72 -5.05 3.69
CA SER A 7 10.83 -5.32 2.77
C SER A 7 10.36 -5.82 1.41
N THR A 8 9.18 -6.43 1.36
CA THR A 8 8.54 -6.89 0.13
C THR A 8 7.06 -6.53 0.13
N LEU A 9 6.45 -6.51 -1.04
CA LEU A 9 5.01 -6.30 -1.17
C LEU A 9 4.24 -7.46 -0.54
N GLU A 10 4.70 -8.69 -0.78
CA GLU A 10 4.10 -9.93 -0.25
C GLU A 10 4.09 -9.94 1.28
N GLU A 11 5.18 -9.46 1.90
CA GLU A 11 5.27 -9.29 3.35
C GLU A 11 4.14 -8.40 3.88
N ALA A 12 3.81 -7.29 3.20
CA ALA A 12 2.75 -6.40 3.63
C ALA A 12 1.38 -7.11 3.71
N PHE A 13 1.07 -8.01 2.78
CA PHE A 13 -0.18 -8.75 2.79
C PHE A 13 -0.28 -9.76 3.94
N VAL A 14 0.82 -10.44 4.29
CA VAL A 14 0.80 -11.36 5.44
C VAL A 14 0.87 -10.60 6.77
N ALA A 15 1.63 -9.50 6.84
CA ALA A 15 1.68 -8.61 8.00
C ALA A 15 0.30 -8.01 8.34
N ASN A 16 -0.49 -7.65 7.31
CA ASN A 16 -1.87 -7.21 7.48
C ASN A 16 -2.71 -8.23 8.29
N LEU A 17 -2.54 -9.54 8.04
CA LEU A 17 -3.29 -10.57 8.76
C LEU A 17 -2.91 -10.66 10.24
N VAL A 18 -1.67 -10.35 10.58
CA VAL A 18 -1.22 -10.27 11.97
C VAL A 18 -1.88 -9.04 12.63
N VAL A 19 -1.81 -7.88 11.98
CA VAL A 19 -2.36 -6.62 12.50
C VAL A 19 -3.88 -6.69 12.70
N LEU A 20 -4.61 -7.36 11.80
CA LEU A 20 -6.07 -7.50 11.91
C LEU A 20 -6.54 -8.19 13.20
N LYS A 21 -5.71 -9.05 13.82
CA LYS A 21 -6.03 -9.68 15.11
C LYS A 21 -6.16 -8.68 16.26
N HIS A 22 -5.56 -7.51 16.11
CA HIS A 22 -5.59 -6.41 17.08
C HIS A 22 -6.73 -5.40 16.86
N ASN A 23 -7.68 -5.68 15.96
CA ASN A 23 -8.84 -4.84 15.67
C ASN A 23 -8.46 -3.36 15.42
N PRO A 24 -7.63 -3.05 14.42
CA PRO A 24 -7.36 -1.66 14.03
C PRO A 24 -8.61 -1.02 13.43
N VAL A 25 -8.66 0.33 13.42
CA VAL A 25 -9.74 1.09 12.75
C VAL A 25 -9.64 0.93 11.24
N ALA A 26 -8.42 1.03 10.71
CA ALA A 26 -8.14 0.85 9.29
C ALA A 26 -6.68 0.41 9.08
N ILE A 27 -6.43 -0.29 7.99
CA ILE A 27 -5.07 -0.55 7.49
C ILE A 27 -5.08 -0.23 6.00
N GLU A 28 -4.18 0.67 5.61
CA GLU A 28 -3.99 1.11 4.23
C GLU A 28 -2.62 0.68 3.72
N LEU A 29 -2.53 0.32 2.44
CA LEU A 29 -1.27 -0.05 1.79
C LEU A 29 -0.84 0.99 0.77
N MET A 30 0.43 1.34 0.78
CA MET A 30 1.12 2.08 -0.28
C MET A 30 2.37 1.30 -0.70
N ASP A 31 2.54 1.08 -2.01
CA ASP A 31 3.71 0.42 -2.57
C ASP A 31 4.88 1.38 -2.83
N SER A 32 6.03 0.82 -3.21
CA SER A 32 7.25 1.59 -3.51
C SER A 32 7.07 2.57 -4.65
N THR A 33 6.24 2.30 -5.64
CA THR A 33 6.00 3.20 -6.79
C THR A 33 5.39 4.52 -6.32
N ILE A 34 4.38 4.46 -5.46
CA ILE A 34 3.76 5.66 -4.88
C ILE A 34 4.77 6.39 -4.00
N LEU A 35 5.55 5.65 -3.21
CA LEU A 35 6.58 6.23 -2.36
C LEU A 35 7.65 6.95 -3.18
N GLU A 36 8.13 6.38 -4.28
CA GLU A 36 9.11 7.00 -5.18
C GLU A 36 8.57 8.26 -5.86
N LEU A 37 7.37 8.22 -6.38
CA LEU A 37 6.73 9.39 -7.00
C LEU A 37 6.55 10.54 -6.01
N SER A 38 6.27 10.22 -4.75
CA SER A 38 6.13 11.24 -3.70
C SER A 38 7.45 11.95 -3.36
N LYS A 39 8.64 11.33 -3.57
CA LYS A 39 9.95 11.99 -3.40
C LYS A 39 10.10 13.19 -4.34
N ARG A 40 9.59 13.07 -5.57
CA ARG A 40 9.72 14.07 -6.63
C ARG A 40 8.62 15.13 -6.59
N ASN A 41 7.59 14.93 -5.79
CA ASN A 41 6.47 15.85 -5.66
C ASN A 41 6.72 16.84 -4.52
N ILE A 42 6.88 18.13 -4.84
CA ILE A 42 7.23 19.19 -3.88
C ILE A 42 6.24 19.25 -2.70
N SER A 43 4.95 19.11 -2.97
CA SER A 43 3.91 19.20 -1.94
C SER A 43 3.88 17.95 -1.05
N GLN A 44 4.19 16.76 -1.58
CA GLN A 44 4.11 15.50 -0.85
C GLN A 44 5.43 15.07 -0.21
N ASN A 45 6.57 15.54 -0.72
CA ASN A 45 7.87 15.18 -0.15
C ASN A 45 7.96 15.54 1.34
N LYS A 46 7.44 16.70 1.75
CA LYS A 46 7.39 17.12 3.16
C LYS A 46 6.53 16.20 4.05
N ASN A 47 5.62 15.44 3.47
CA ASN A 47 4.73 14.51 4.17
C ASN A 47 5.36 13.11 4.35
N ARG A 48 6.56 12.91 3.81
CA ARG A 48 7.33 11.66 3.93
C ARG A 48 8.12 11.51 5.24
N PHE A 49 7.95 12.41 6.20
CA PHE A 49 8.73 12.49 7.44
C PHE A 49 8.77 11.17 8.23
N PHE A 50 7.77 10.31 8.06
CA PHE A 50 7.68 9.00 8.69
C PHE A 50 8.32 7.88 7.86
N VAL A 51 8.67 8.12 6.59
CA VAL A 51 9.28 7.12 5.70
C VAL A 51 10.77 7.02 5.97
N GLN A 52 11.23 5.83 6.31
CA GLN A 52 12.63 5.51 6.58
C GLN A 52 13.16 4.55 5.52
N GLY A 53 14.29 4.91 4.89
CA GLY A 53 14.86 4.12 3.80
C GLY A 53 13.96 4.04 2.57
N ASP A 54 14.03 2.91 1.87
CA ASP A 54 13.29 2.61 0.64
C ASP A 54 12.48 1.32 0.80
N PRO A 55 11.39 1.31 1.59
CA PRO A 55 10.56 0.13 1.79
C PRO A 55 9.83 -0.23 0.49
N ALA A 56 9.63 -1.54 0.27
CA ALA A 56 8.83 -2.03 -0.86
C ALA A 56 7.34 -1.70 -0.70
N ALA A 57 6.87 -1.62 0.56
CA ALA A 57 5.53 -1.18 0.88
C ALA A 57 5.48 -0.59 2.31
N ILE A 58 4.45 0.24 2.58
CA ILE A 58 4.13 0.71 3.92
C ILE A 58 2.67 0.37 4.22
N LEU A 59 2.44 -0.23 5.40
CA LEU A 59 1.11 -0.33 5.99
C LEU A 59 0.89 0.86 6.92
N ILE A 60 -0.17 1.62 6.69
CA ILE A 60 -0.63 2.71 7.56
C ILE A 60 -1.75 2.14 8.41
N ILE A 61 -1.49 1.96 9.71
CA ILE A 61 -2.41 1.34 10.67
C ILE A 61 -3.01 2.44 11.52
N GLU A 62 -4.31 2.64 11.43
CA GLU A 62 -5.04 3.57 12.28
C GLU A 62 -5.55 2.85 13.54
N LEU A 63 -5.24 3.44 14.69
CA LEU A 63 -5.70 2.97 15.99
C LEU A 63 -6.48 4.09 16.68
N ALA A 64 -7.60 3.73 17.32
CA ALA A 64 -8.39 4.63 18.13
C ALA A 64 -8.77 3.92 19.43
N GLU A 65 -8.39 4.54 20.57
CA GLU A 65 -8.73 4.10 21.92
C GLU A 65 -9.11 5.34 22.75
N ASN A 66 -9.58 5.14 23.96
CA ASN A 66 -10.05 6.24 24.83
C ASN A 66 -8.91 7.12 25.34
N THR A 67 -7.72 6.54 25.52
CA THR A 67 -6.54 7.25 26.05
C THR A 67 -5.32 7.03 25.15
N ARG A 68 -4.33 7.92 25.31
CA ARG A 68 -3.04 7.80 24.64
C ARG A 68 -2.30 6.54 25.06
N GLU A 69 -2.36 6.22 26.32
CA GLU A 69 -1.71 5.05 26.93
C GLU A 69 -2.26 3.75 26.34
N GLU A 70 -3.58 3.68 26.10
CA GLU A 70 -4.22 2.53 25.46
C GLU A 70 -3.80 2.39 23.99
N VAL A 71 -3.71 3.51 23.26
CA VAL A 71 -3.18 3.52 21.87
C VAL A 71 -1.74 3.02 21.84
N ASP A 72 -0.88 3.51 22.77
CA ASP A 72 0.52 3.13 22.83
C ASP A 72 0.69 1.65 23.21
N LYS A 73 -0.13 1.15 24.13
CA LYS A 73 -0.17 -0.26 24.51
C LYS A 73 -0.51 -1.13 23.30
N LYS A 74 -1.59 -0.81 22.60
CA LYS A 74 -2.02 -1.54 21.40
C LYS A 74 -0.96 -1.49 20.29
N ALA A 75 -0.33 -0.33 20.09
CA ALA A 75 0.77 -0.18 19.13
C ALA A 75 1.99 -1.04 19.52
N ASN A 76 2.31 -1.17 20.84
CA ASN A 76 3.37 -2.05 21.31
C ASN A 76 3.04 -3.53 21.06
N GLU A 77 1.80 -3.95 21.30
CA GLU A 77 1.33 -5.32 21.07
C GLU A 77 1.42 -5.67 19.59
N ILE A 78 0.97 -4.79 18.69
CA ILE A 78 1.08 -4.97 17.22
C ILE A 78 2.55 -5.09 16.81
N GLU A 79 3.41 -4.18 17.28
CA GLU A 79 4.83 -4.21 16.93
C GLU A 79 5.50 -5.50 17.44
N ALA A 80 5.20 -5.92 18.67
CA ALA A 80 5.73 -7.17 19.24
C ALA A 80 5.31 -8.39 18.42
N ASP A 81 4.03 -8.46 18.03
CA ASP A 81 3.50 -9.57 17.24
C ASP A 81 4.11 -9.59 15.82
N LEU A 82 4.23 -8.44 15.16
CA LEU A 82 4.90 -8.34 13.87
C LEU A 82 6.38 -8.76 13.94
N ARG A 83 7.11 -8.32 14.97
CA ARG A 83 8.51 -8.71 15.20
C ARG A 83 8.67 -10.20 15.47
N ALA A 84 7.74 -10.81 16.21
CA ALA A 84 7.74 -12.26 16.45
C ALA A 84 7.60 -13.09 15.16
N HIS A 85 6.93 -12.50 14.14
CA HIS A 85 6.79 -13.10 12.81
C HIS A 85 7.87 -12.65 11.81
N ASN A 86 8.83 -11.83 12.24
CA ASN A 86 9.86 -11.20 11.39
C ASN A 86 9.27 -10.31 10.27
N TYR A 87 8.15 -9.65 10.51
CA TYR A 87 7.52 -8.70 9.60
C TYR A 87 7.80 -7.26 10.01
N GLY A 88 8.12 -6.43 9.04
CA GLY A 88 8.44 -5.01 9.23
C GLY A 88 9.88 -4.75 9.63
N THR A 89 10.44 -3.69 9.08
CA THR A 89 11.79 -3.20 9.39
C THR A 89 11.78 -1.99 10.30
N HIS A 90 10.75 -1.13 10.16
CA HIS A 90 10.55 0.09 10.95
C HIS A 90 9.07 0.26 11.27
N TYR A 91 8.79 0.88 12.42
CA TYR A 91 7.42 1.04 12.95
C TYR A 91 7.17 2.47 13.45
N PRO A 92 7.41 3.53 12.63
CA PRO A 92 7.17 4.90 13.06
C PRO A 92 5.75 5.11 13.56
N ARG A 93 5.62 5.83 14.68
CA ARG A 93 4.34 6.19 15.28
C ARG A 93 4.09 7.68 15.08
N VAL A 94 2.93 8.01 14.56
CA VAL A 94 2.54 9.39 14.25
C VAL A 94 1.30 9.74 15.05
N TYR A 95 1.29 10.94 15.66
CA TYR A 95 0.26 11.36 16.59
C TYR A 95 -0.20 12.80 16.31
N GLY A 96 -1.38 13.13 16.80
CA GLY A 96 -1.93 14.47 16.78
C GLY A 96 -2.04 15.05 15.36
N LYS A 97 -1.63 16.30 15.19
CA LYS A 97 -1.77 17.02 13.91
C LYS A 97 -0.99 16.40 12.73
N ASP A 98 0.08 15.66 13.02
CA ASP A 98 0.90 15.05 11.96
C ASP A 98 0.23 13.84 11.31
N ILE A 99 -0.81 13.26 11.93
CA ILE A 99 -1.65 12.21 11.33
C ILE A 99 -2.23 12.69 10.01
N SER A 100 -2.70 13.95 9.95
CA SER A 100 -3.26 14.52 8.72
C SER A 100 -2.27 14.57 7.56
N ARG A 101 -0.97 14.66 7.85
CA ARG A 101 0.11 14.65 6.84
C ARG A 101 0.33 13.25 6.27
N VAL A 102 0.23 12.21 7.10
CA VAL A 102 0.27 10.80 6.65
C VAL A 102 -0.91 10.55 5.69
N TRP A 103 -2.12 10.93 6.10
CA TRP A 103 -3.31 10.80 5.27
C TRP A 103 -3.27 11.65 4.00
N SER A 104 -2.66 12.84 4.05
CA SER A 104 -2.45 13.67 2.86
C SER A 104 -1.59 12.95 1.82
N LEU A 105 -0.49 12.31 2.25
CA LEU A 105 0.34 11.51 1.37
C LEU A 105 -0.45 10.32 0.79
N ARG A 106 -1.18 9.57 1.66
CA ARG A 106 -2.01 8.44 1.25
C ARG A 106 -3.06 8.85 0.20
N LYS A 107 -3.73 9.99 0.39
CA LYS A 107 -4.79 10.48 -0.52
C LYS A 107 -4.24 11.03 -1.84
N ALA A 108 -2.97 11.44 -1.88
CA ALA A 108 -2.37 12.02 -3.09
C ALA A 108 -2.00 10.98 -4.16
N TRP A 109 -2.13 9.67 -3.87
CA TRP A 109 -1.66 8.58 -4.73
C TRP A 109 -2.12 8.68 -6.18
N LEU A 110 -3.40 8.97 -6.44
CA LEU A 110 -3.95 9.07 -7.79
C LEU A 110 -3.29 10.20 -8.60
N GLY A 111 -3.13 11.36 -7.98
CA GLY A 111 -2.43 12.50 -8.60
C GLY A 111 -0.95 12.22 -8.83
N LEU A 112 -0.29 11.49 -7.91
CA LEU A 112 1.10 11.08 -8.07
C LEU A 112 1.27 10.12 -9.25
N LEU A 113 0.40 9.11 -9.38
CA LEU A 113 0.43 8.17 -10.48
C LEU A 113 0.17 8.82 -11.84
N SER A 114 -0.75 9.78 -11.91
CA SER A 114 -1.01 10.56 -13.12
C SER A 114 0.23 11.36 -13.57
N GLY A 115 1.06 11.78 -12.61
CA GLY A 115 2.33 12.48 -12.84
C GLY A 115 3.52 11.59 -13.18
N MET A 116 3.35 10.26 -13.28
CA MET A 116 4.43 9.35 -13.65
C MET A 116 5.06 9.75 -14.99
N PRO A 117 6.40 9.83 -15.10
CA PRO A 117 7.06 10.17 -16.36
C PRO A 117 6.84 9.11 -17.44
N GLY A 118 6.91 9.53 -18.71
CA GLY A 118 6.77 8.64 -19.86
C GLY A 118 5.33 8.48 -20.37
N SER A 119 5.17 7.69 -21.46
CA SER A 119 3.87 7.45 -22.10
C SER A 119 3.10 6.30 -21.46
N ALA A 120 3.79 5.33 -20.85
CA ALA A 120 3.15 4.27 -20.09
C ALA A 120 2.67 4.82 -18.75
N LYS A 121 1.44 4.50 -18.36
CA LYS A 121 0.78 5.00 -17.15
C LYS A 121 0.12 3.85 -16.38
N PRO A 122 0.05 3.93 -15.07
CA PRO A 122 -0.81 3.04 -14.29
C PRO A 122 -2.27 3.29 -14.66
N VAL A 123 -2.94 2.27 -15.20
CA VAL A 123 -4.31 2.38 -15.70
C VAL A 123 -5.31 1.74 -14.75
N SER A 124 -6.49 2.36 -14.61
CA SER A 124 -7.59 1.86 -13.78
C SER A 124 -8.34 0.76 -14.52
N VAL A 125 -7.77 -0.45 -14.55
CA VAL A 125 -8.37 -1.59 -15.26
C VAL A 125 -8.75 -2.73 -14.31
N ILE A 126 -8.10 -2.83 -13.14
CA ILE A 126 -8.42 -3.79 -12.10
C ILE A 126 -8.68 -2.96 -10.82
N GLU A 127 -9.85 -2.34 -10.76
CA GLU A 127 -10.26 -1.45 -9.67
C GLU A 127 -11.30 -2.12 -8.78
N ASP A 128 -11.26 -1.75 -7.50
CA ASP A 128 -12.24 -2.13 -6.48
C ASP A 128 -12.47 -3.66 -6.40
N THR A 129 -11.41 -4.43 -6.72
CA THR A 129 -11.48 -5.87 -6.51
C THR A 129 -11.39 -6.17 -5.03
N ALA A 130 -12.26 -7.03 -4.53
CA ALA A 130 -12.35 -7.34 -3.12
C ALA A 130 -12.36 -8.85 -2.87
N VAL A 131 -11.53 -9.28 -1.95
CA VAL A 131 -11.52 -10.65 -1.43
C VAL A 131 -11.45 -10.62 0.09
N ALA A 132 -11.88 -11.70 0.75
CA ALA A 132 -11.67 -11.80 2.20
C ALA A 132 -10.18 -11.56 2.53
N PRO A 133 -9.85 -10.75 3.55
CA PRO A 133 -8.46 -10.39 3.88
C PRO A 133 -7.52 -11.59 4.00
N GLN A 134 -8.02 -12.73 4.50
CA GLN A 134 -7.26 -13.97 4.63
C GLN A 134 -6.84 -14.58 3.28
N ARG A 135 -7.52 -14.21 2.19
CA ARG A 135 -7.21 -14.65 0.82
C ARG A 135 -6.28 -13.70 0.07
N LEU A 136 -6.05 -12.49 0.59
CA LEU A 136 -5.24 -11.48 -0.09
C LEU A 136 -3.85 -11.99 -0.49
N PRO A 137 -3.07 -12.68 0.36
CA PRO A 137 -1.74 -13.15 -0.03
C PRO A 137 -1.77 -14.06 -1.25
N ALA A 138 -2.71 -15.02 -1.30
CA ALA A 138 -2.86 -15.93 -2.44
C ALA A 138 -3.38 -15.20 -3.68
N TYR A 139 -4.39 -14.34 -3.52
CA TYR A 139 -4.94 -13.53 -4.63
C TYR A 139 -3.87 -12.65 -5.28
N ILE A 140 -3.05 -11.97 -4.48
CA ILE A 140 -1.96 -11.10 -5.01
C ILE A 140 -0.88 -11.94 -5.70
N ALA A 141 -0.54 -13.12 -5.16
CA ALA A 141 0.42 -14.01 -5.80
C ALA A 141 -0.07 -14.46 -7.19
N ASP A 142 -1.35 -14.81 -7.33
CA ASP A 142 -1.96 -15.19 -8.61
C ASP A 142 -2.01 -14.01 -9.57
N MET A 143 -2.46 -12.83 -9.10
CA MET A 143 -2.50 -11.61 -9.91
C MET A 143 -1.11 -11.19 -10.40
N LYS A 144 -0.12 -11.22 -9.51
CA LYS A 144 1.26 -10.91 -9.87
C LYS A 144 1.79 -11.87 -10.91
N LYS A 145 1.59 -13.19 -10.72
CA LYS A 145 1.99 -14.20 -11.69
C LYS A 145 1.35 -13.99 -13.07
N MET A 146 0.07 -13.63 -13.10
CA MET A 146 -0.66 -13.32 -14.33
C MET A 146 -0.04 -12.09 -15.03
N LEU A 147 0.15 -10.98 -14.30
CA LEU A 147 0.69 -9.75 -14.85
C LEU A 147 2.14 -9.90 -15.31
N ASP A 148 2.98 -10.62 -14.53
CA ASP A 148 4.36 -10.96 -14.90
C ASP A 148 4.39 -11.79 -16.19
N GLY A 149 3.44 -12.72 -16.39
CA GLY A 149 3.28 -13.50 -17.60
C GLY A 149 3.01 -12.65 -18.85
N TYR A 150 2.42 -11.47 -18.69
CA TYR A 150 2.24 -10.48 -19.77
C TYR A 150 3.36 -9.43 -19.82
N GLY A 151 4.36 -9.52 -18.94
CA GLY A 151 5.46 -8.54 -18.84
C GLY A 151 5.00 -7.18 -18.32
N LEU A 152 3.93 -7.13 -17.54
CA LEU A 152 3.35 -5.90 -17.03
C LEU A 152 3.80 -5.63 -15.58
N SER A 153 4.39 -4.47 -15.34
CA SER A 153 4.52 -3.94 -13.99
C SER A 153 3.16 -3.42 -13.49
N CYS A 154 2.95 -3.44 -12.18
CA CYS A 154 1.70 -3.02 -11.56
C CYS A 154 1.99 -2.17 -10.33
N VAL A 155 1.15 -1.17 -10.11
CA VAL A 155 1.11 -0.39 -8.86
C VAL A 155 0.02 -0.97 -7.96
N TYR A 156 0.36 -1.16 -6.69
CA TYR A 156 -0.50 -1.78 -5.69
C TYR A 156 -0.90 -0.75 -4.63
N HIS A 157 -2.19 -0.58 -4.47
CA HIS A 157 -2.78 0.30 -3.50
C HIS A 157 -4.03 -0.36 -2.94
N ALA A 158 -4.29 -0.26 -1.64
CA ALA A 158 -5.37 -1.03 -1.05
C ALA A 158 -5.92 -0.41 0.23
N HIS A 159 -7.23 -0.58 0.42
CA HIS A 159 -7.88 -0.62 1.73
C HIS A 159 -7.71 -2.04 2.30
N ILE A 160 -6.47 -2.36 2.67
CA ILE A 160 -6.03 -3.74 2.86
C ILE A 160 -6.74 -4.45 4.03
N SER A 161 -7.22 -3.70 5.03
CA SER A 161 -7.99 -4.25 6.16
C SER A 161 -9.34 -4.84 5.74
N THR A 162 -9.94 -4.32 4.67
CA THR A 162 -11.24 -4.78 4.15
C THR A 162 -11.08 -5.77 2.99
N GLY A 163 -9.86 -5.91 2.47
CA GLY A 163 -9.58 -6.77 1.33
C GLY A 163 -9.83 -6.13 -0.03
N GLU A 164 -10.04 -4.81 -0.07
CA GLU A 164 -10.26 -4.04 -1.29
C GLU A 164 -8.94 -3.56 -1.88
N LEU A 165 -8.76 -3.75 -3.19
CA LEU A 165 -7.53 -3.53 -3.92
C LEU A 165 -7.74 -2.63 -5.15
N HIS A 166 -6.76 -1.76 -5.39
CA HIS A 166 -6.61 -1.00 -6.62
C HIS A 166 -5.32 -1.45 -7.30
N LEU A 167 -5.44 -2.32 -8.29
CA LEU A 167 -4.33 -2.85 -9.07
C LEU A 167 -4.23 -2.09 -10.38
N ARG A 168 -3.11 -1.39 -10.58
CA ARG A 168 -2.92 -0.53 -11.76
C ARG A 168 -1.74 -0.99 -12.60
N PRO A 169 -1.97 -1.90 -13.55
CA PRO A 169 -0.97 -2.26 -14.54
C PRO A 169 -0.48 -1.02 -15.30
N VAL A 170 0.82 -0.99 -15.60
CA VAL A 170 1.43 0.13 -16.31
C VAL A 170 1.39 -0.15 -17.80
N LEU A 171 0.56 0.60 -18.54
CA LEU A 171 0.32 0.42 -19.97
C LEU A 171 0.49 1.73 -20.74
N ASN A 172 1.03 1.65 -21.96
CA ASN A 172 1.04 2.75 -22.92
C ASN A 172 -0.15 2.62 -23.88
N LEU A 173 -1.29 3.19 -23.52
CA LEU A 173 -2.52 3.07 -24.33
C LEU A 173 -2.44 3.76 -25.72
N LYS A 174 -1.33 4.42 -26.05
CA LYS A 174 -1.04 4.88 -27.42
C LYS A 174 -0.63 3.71 -28.32
N GLU A 175 -0.10 2.62 -27.76
CA GLU A 175 0.32 1.43 -28.45
C GLU A 175 -0.81 0.41 -28.58
N GLU A 176 -0.98 -0.17 -29.78
CA GLU A 176 -2.05 -1.14 -30.03
C GLU A 176 -1.91 -2.41 -29.18
N LYS A 177 -0.67 -2.89 -29.00
CA LYS A 177 -0.38 -4.06 -28.16
C LYS A 177 -0.89 -3.87 -26.73
N ASP A 178 -0.68 -2.68 -26.15
CA ASP A 178 -1.07 -2.38 -24.77
C ASP A 178 -2.59 -2.17 -24.64
N ARG A 179 -3.25 -1.66 -25.69
CA ARG A 179 -4.72 -1.62 -25.74
C ARG A 179 -5.34 -3.02 -25.79
N LYS A 180 -4.68 -3.98 -26.46
CA LYS A 180 -5.10 -5.39 -26.44
C LYS A 180 -4.90 -6.00 -25.06
N LEU A 181 -3.74 -5.77 -24.44
CA LEU A 181 -3.46 -6.21 -23.05
C LEU A 181 -4.45 -5.62 -22.04
N PHE A 182 -4.79 -4.34 -22.17
CA PHE A 182 -5.82 -3.71 -21.32
C PHE A 182 -7.12 -4.52 -21.31
N ARG A 183 -7.60 -4.96 -22.49
CA ARG A 183 -8.79 -5.82 -22.59
C ARG A 183 -8.57 -7.20 -21.98
N THR A 184 -7.39 -7.78 -22.22
CA THR A 184 -7.06 -9.14 -21.75
C THR A 184 -7.02 -9.21 -20.22
N VAL A 185 -6.45 -8.21 -19.55
CA VAL A 185 -6.35 -8.21 -18.06
C VAL A 185 -7.65 -7.77 -17.37
N CYS A 186 -8.62 -7.25 -18.12
CA CYS A 186 -9.94 -6.88 -17.61
C CYS A 186 -10.92 -8.07 -17.57
N LEU A 187 -10.68 -9.13 -18.35
CA LEU A 187 -11.54 -10.31 -18.51
C LEU A 187 -11.09 -11.46 -17.61
#